data_e5a2f0606b2829bd6c9e85e375406590
#
_entry.id   e5a2f0606b2829bd6c9e85e375406590
#
_cell.length_a   1.000
_cell.length_b   1.000
_cell.length_c   1.000
_cell.angle_alpha   90.00
_cell.angle_beta   90.00
_cell.angle_gamma   90.00
#
_symmetry.space_group_name_H-M   'P 1'
#
loop_
_entity.id
_entity.type
_entity.pdbx_description
1 polymer ?
#
loop_
_entity_poly.entity_id
_entity_poly.type
_entity_poly.pdbx_seq_one_letter_code
_entity_poly.pdbx_strand_id
1 'polypeptide(L)'
;MAYALRRQDQEKALAALESGEYEAIAISGQSVADELVCLCAELGVFEALECVRVERERQGIPDALLLRTLAVLPLVEAVGLSAAAGRLFKDAAVLLQLGYEIEQVQEGFNGRHNSRETEEKKCRPCSVEVLRDELERIDLTSLEEFRKRCVAQLFERGL
;
A
#
# COMPACT_ATOMS: atom_id res chain seq x y z
N MET A 1 -9.62 -19.66 -7.83
CA MET A 1 -8.84 -18.43 -8.06
C MET A 1 -9.34 -17.38 -7.09
N ALA A 2 -8.48 -16.77 -6.28
CA ALA A 2 -8.89 -15.70 -5.36
C ALA A 2 -8.72 -14.36 -6.08
N TYR A 3 -9.77 -13.54 -6.11
CA TYR A 3 -9.74 -12.20 -6.67
C TYR A 3 -9.83 -11.18 -5.53
N ALA A 4 -8.98 -10.16 -5.57
CA ALA A 4 -9.10 -9.02 -4.69
C ALA A 4 -9.78 -7.88 -5.44
N LEU A 5 -10.86 -7.36 -4.86
CA LEU A 5 -11.59 -6.22 -5.39
C LEU A 5 -11.26 -4.99 -4.55
N ARG A 6 -10.77 -3.96 -5.20
CA ARG A 6 -10.55 -2.65 -4.56
C ARG A 6 -11.88 -1.92 -4.44
N ARG A 7 -12.01 -1.06 -3.44
CA ARG A 7 -13.21 -0.22 -3.27
C ARG A 7 -13.56 0.57 -4.54
N GLN A 8 -12.54 0.97 -5.30
CA GLN A 8 -12.68 1.67 -6.59
C GLN A 8 -13.28 0.79 -7.71
N ASP A 9 -13.30 -0.52 -7.52
CA ASP A 9 -13.80 -1.48 -8.50
C ASP A 9 -15.20 -2.02 -8.16
N GLN A 10 -15.99 -1.31 -7.32
CA GLN A 10 -17.32 -1.77 -6.87
C GLN A 10 -18.27 -2.07 -8.04
N GLU A 11 -18.29 -1.25 -9.08
CA GLU A 11 -19.11 -1.49 -10.26
C GLU A 11 -18.71 -2.77 -10.99
N LYS A 12 -17.41 -3.02 -11.13
CA LYS A 12 -16.90 -4.27 -11.71
C LYS A 12 -17.21 -5.47 -10.84
N ALA A 13 -17.13 -5.29 -9.51
CA ALA A 13 -17.48 -6.33 -8.55
C ALA A 13 -18.95 -6.72 -8.64
N LEU A 14 -19.85 -5.74 -8.73
CA LEU A 14 -21.29 -5.97 -8.91
C LEU A 14 -21.57 -6.68 -10.24
N ALA A 15 -20.98 -6.20 -11.34
CA ALA A 15 -21.16 -6.84 -12.64
C ALA A 15 -20.67 -8.29 -12.66
N ALA A 16 -19.54 -8.59 -12.02
CA ALA A 16 -18.99 -9.94 -11.92
C ALA A 16 -19.82 -10.87 -11.02
N LEU A 17 -20.46 -10.32 -9.96
CA LEU A 17 -21.44 -11.04 -9.14
C LEU A 17 -22.71 -11.38 -9.94
N GLU A 18 -23.25 -10.41 -10.67
CA GLU A 18 -24.44 -10.57 -11.49
C GLU A 18 -24.22 -11.56 -12.65
N SER A 19 -23.00 -11.60 -13.19
CA SER A 19 -22.61 -12.55 -14.24
C SER A 19 -22.35 -13.98 -13.72
N GLY A 20 -22.29 -14.17 -12.40
CA GLY A 20 -21.98 -15.47 -11.79
C GLY A 20 -20.51 -15.87 -11.89
N GLU A 21 -19.61 -14.91 -12.14
CA GLU A 21 -18.17 -15.14 -12.25
C GLU A 21 -17.53 -15.44 -10.89
N TYR A 22 -18.18 -15.00 -9.78
CA TYR A 22 -17.72 -15.24 -8.41
C TYR A 22 -18.72 -16.10 -7.63
N GLU A 23 -18.19 -17.11 -6.94
CA GLU A 23 -18.98 -17.96 -6.03
C GLU A 23 -19.18 -17.32 -4.65
N ALA A 24 -18.23 -16.50 -4.21
CA ALA A 24 -18.29 -15.80 -2.93
C ALA A 24 -17.39 -14.56 -2.89
N ILE A 25 -17.83 -13.55 -2.15
CA ILE A 25 -17.02 -12.35 -1.83
C ILE A 25 -16.83 -12.28 -0.32
N ALA A 26 -15.57 -12.26 0.12
CA ALA A 26 -15.20 -11.91 1.49
C ALA A 26 -14.82 -10.43 1.55
N ILE A 27 -15.61 -9.61 2.24
CA ILE A 27 -15.30 -8.21 2.50
C ILE A 27 -14.51 -8.18 3.82
N SER A 28 -13.22 -7.88 3.77
CA SER A 28 -12.44 -7.56 4.96
C SER A 28 -12.81 -6.15 5.45
N GLY A 29 -12.99 -6.02 6.76
CA GLY A 29 -13.67 -4.92 7.42
C GLY A 29 -13.23 -3.52 7.01
N GLN A 30 -14.19 -2.62 7.05
CA GLN A 30 -13.99 -1.18 6.91
C GLN A 30 -13.32 -0.66 8.18
N SER A 31 -12.03 -0.33 8.09
CA SER A 31 -11.32 0.38 9.15
C SER A 31 -11.25 1.88 8.83
N VAL A 32 -11.06 2.72 9.85
CA VAL A 32 -10.80 4.15 9.64
C VAL A 32 -9.57 4.36 8.75
N ALA A 33 -8.57 3.48 8.87
CA ALA A 33 -7.39 3.50 8.03
C ALA A 33 -7.72 3.26 6.55
N ASP A 34 -8.62 2.32 6.25
CA ASP A 34 -9.11 2.03 4.91
C ASP A 34 -9.78 3.26 4.27
N GLU A 35 -10.63 3.97 5.03
CA GLU A 35 -11.27 5.22 4.60
C GLU A 35 -10.25 6.33 4.32
N LEU A 36 -9.25 6.50 5.19
CA LEU A 36 -8.21 7.51 5.03
C LEU A 36 -7.30 7.21 3.82
N VAL A 37 -6.97 5.96 3.58
CA VAL A 37 -6.18 5.55 2.41
C VAL A 37 -6.96 5.79 1.13
N CYS A 38 -8.27 5.48 1.11
CA CYS A 38 -9.15 5.80 0.00
C CYS A 38 -9.18 7.31 -0.28
N LEU A 39 -9.32 8.13 0.77
CA LEU A 39 -9.28 9.59 0.65
C LEU A 39 -7.93 10.08 0.09
N CYS A 40 -6.82 9.52 0.53
CA CYS A 40 -5.50 9.87 -0.02
C CYS A 40 -5.42 9.57 -1.53
N ALA A 41 -5.97 8.45 -1.97
CA ALA A 41 -6.05 8.11 -3.39
C ALA A 41 -6.94 9.11 -4.15
N GLU A 42 -8.13 9.42 -3.65
CA GLU A 42 -9.05 10.38 -4.24
C GLU A 42 -8.47 11.81 -4.32
N LEU A 43 -7.68 12.20 -3.33
CA LEU A 43 -6.98 13.49 -3.31
C LEU A 43 -5.75 13.54 -4.23
N GLY A 44 -5.35 12.43 -4.84
CA GLY A 44 -4.20 12.38 -5.74
C GLY A 44 -2.85 12.32 -5.02
N VAL A 45 -2.83 11.97 -3.73
CA VAL A 45 -1.58 11.88 -2.95
C VAL A 45 -0.65 10.81 -3.51
N PHE A 46 -1.22 9.69 -3.96
CA PHE A 46 -0.41 8.58 -4.51
C PHE A 46 0.16 8.90 -5.89
N GLU A 47 -0.55 9.67 -6.71
CA GLU A 47 -0.04 10.21 -7.97
C GLU A 47 1.07 11.23 -7.72
N ALA A 48 0.90 12.07 -6.70
CA ALA A 48 1.94 13.02 -6.32
C ALA A 48 3.23 12.33 -5.86
N LEU A 49 3.14 11.15 -5.21
CA LEU A 49 4.30 10.36 -4.80
C LEU A 49 5.18 9.88 -5.97
N GLU A 50 4.66 9.81 -7.18
CA GLU A 50 5.44 9.38 -8.36
C GLU A 50 6.62 10.31 -8.68
N CYS A 51 6.64 11.55 -8.16
CA CYS A 51 7.79 12.43 -8.31
C CYS A 51 8.93 12.12 -7.32
N VAL A 52 8.69 11.33 -6.29
CA VAL A 52 9.70 10.98 -5.29
C VAL A 52 10.67 9.97 -5.89
N ARG A 53 11.96 10.30 -5.83
CA ARG A 53 13.04 9.46 -6.34
C ARG A 53 13.71 8.72 -5.20
N VAL A 54 14.03 7.46 -5.48
CA VAL A 54 14.75 6.58 -4.54
C VAL A 54 15.99 6.04 -5.26
N GLU A 55 17.13 6.21 -4.66
CA GLU A 55 18.41 5.75 -5.23
C GLU A 55 18.68 4.32 -4.79
N ARG A 56 18.10 3.33 -5.52
CA ARG A 56 18.35 1.89 -5.29
C ARG A 56 18.94 1.22 -6.50
N GLU A 57 19.97 0.41 -6.29
CA GLU A 57 20.61 -0.38 -7.35
C GLU A 57 19.76 -1.59 -7.79
N ARG A 58 18.93 -2.14 -6.89
CA ARG A 58 18.11 -3.33 -7.14
C ARG A 58 16.69 -3.11 -6.66
N GLN A 59 15.75 -3.21 -7.57
CA GLN A 59 14.32 -3.14 -7.29
C GLN A 59 13.74 -4.55 -7.21
N GLY A 60 13.63 -5.09 -6.00
CA GLY A 60 12.89 -6.34 -5.76
C GLY A 60 11.40 -6.09 -5.57
N ILE A 61 11.05 -4.96 -4.95
CA ILE A 61 9.69 -4.45 -4.76
C ILE A 61 9.63 -3.08 -5.43
N PRO A 62 8.57 -2.74 -6.18
CA PRO A 62 8.43 -1.43 -6.80
C PRO A 62 8.48 -0.29 -5.77
N ASP A 63 9.28 0.75 -6.04
CA ASP A 63 9.43 1.91 -5.15
C ASP A 63 8.08 2.58 -4.87
N ALA A 64 7.19 2.65 -5.87
CA ALA A 64 5.85 3.20 -5.71
C ALA A 64 5.03 2.49 -4.61
N LEU A 65 5.15 1.17 -4.46
CA LEU A 65 4.48 0.42 -3.40
C LEU A 65 5.09 0.72 -2.03
N LEU A 66 6.42 0.78 -1.96
CA LEU A 66 7.12 1.06 -0.70
C LEU A 66 6.88 2.50 -0.24
N LEU A 67 6.90 3.48 -1.15
CA LEU A 67 6.60 4.87 -0.85
C LEU A 67 5.15 5.05 -0.35
N ARG A 68 4.17 4.43 -1.00
CA ARG A 68 2.77 4.44 -0.54
C ARG A 68 2.64 3.80 0.83
N THR A 69 3.33 2.68 1.06
CA THR A 69 3.38 2.00 2.36
C THR A 69 3.93 2.92 3.44
N LEU A 70 5.05 3.60 3.20
CA LEU A 70 5.64 4.57 4.12
C LEU A 70 4.70 5.75 4.40
N ALA A 71 4.05 6.28 3.38
CA ALA A 71 3.12 7.42 3.51
C ALA A 71 1.89 7.10 4.36
N VAL A 72 1.46 5.83 4.38
CA VAL A 72 0.25 5.38 5.10
C VAL A 72 0.56 4.98 6.55
N LEU A 73 1.81 4.72 6.93
CA LEU A 73 2.14 4.31 8.30
C LEU A 73 1.55 5.23 9.39
N PRO A 74 1.60 6.56 9.27
CA PRO A 74 0.97 7.43 10.26
C PRO A 74 -0.55 7.28 10.35
N LEU A 75 -1.22 6.94 9.24
CA LEU A 75 -2.67 6.78 9.18
C LEU A 75 -3.17 5.52 9.91
N VAL A 76 -2.32 4.50 10.01
CA VAL A 76 -2.60 3.27 10.76
C VAL A 76 -2.03 3.31 12.18
N GLU A 77 -1.72 4.50 12.68
CA GLU A 77 -1.15 4.70 14.03
C GLU A 77 0.15 3.92 14.27
N ALA A 78 0.93 3.66 13.23
CA ALA A 78 2.21 3.00 13.36
C ALA A 78 3.26 4.01 13.82
N VAL A 79 3.66 3.92 15.08
CA VAL A 79 4.75 4.73 15.64
C VAL A 79 6.08 4.11 15.25
N GLY A 80 6.59 4.51 14.07
CA GLY A 80 7.83 4.00 13.50
C GLY A 80 7.70 2.72 12.67
N LEU A 81 8.75 2.41 11.93
CA LEU A 81 8.77 1.30 10.96
C LEU A 81 8.54 -0.08 11.59
N SER A 82 9.01 -0.29 12.81
CA SER A 82 8.84 -1.58 13.52
C SER A 82 7.36 -1.93 13.79
N ALA A 83 6.50 -0.92 13.90
CA ALA A 83 5.07 -1.12 14.10
C ALA A 83 4.31 -1.49 12.82
N ALA A 84 4.93 -1.32 11.64
CA ALA A 84 4.31 -1.64 10.35
C ALA A 84 3.77 -3.06 10.29
N ALA A 85 4.56 -4.03 10.76
CA ALA A 85 4.21 -5.43 10.78
C ALA A 85 2.97 -5.76 11.63
N GLY A 86 2.79 -5.04 12.74
CA GLY A 86 1.68 -5.27 13.67
C GLY A 86 0.41 -4.49 13.32
N ARG A 87 0.53 -3.40 12.58
CA ARG A 87 -0.56 -2.48 12.27
C ARG A 87 -0.97 -2.58 10.80
N LEU A 88 -0.06 -2.27 9.87
CA LEU A 88 -0.37 -2.18 8.46
C LEU A 88 -0.43 -3.55 7.76
N PHE A 89 0.56 -4.42 7.99
CA PHE A 89 0.65 -5.69 7.25
C PHE A 89 -0.42 -6.72 7.64
N LYS A 90 -1.20 -6.45 8.68
CA LYS A 90 -2.37 -7.26 9.06
C LYS A 90 -3.66 -6.80 8.38
N ASP A 91 -3.65 -5.62 7.79
CA ASP A 91 -4.82 -5.06 7.11
C ASP A 91 -4.71 -5.29 5.60
N ALA A 92 -5.23 -6.43 5.15
CA ALA A 92 -5.20 -6.79 3.74
C ALA A 92 -5.96 -5.79 2.86
N ALA A 93 -7.04 -5.17 3.36
CA ALA A 93 -7.82 -4.19 2.60
C ALA A 93 -6.99 -2.95 2.30
N VAL A 94 -6.28 -2.44 3.30
CA VAL A 94 -5.37 -1.30 3.12
C VAL A 94 -4.24 -1.65 2.15
N LEU A 95 -3.61 -2.82 2.28
CA LEU A 95 -2.52 -3.24 1.39
C LEU A 95 -2.99 -3.33 -0.07
N LEU A 96 -4.17 -3.88 -0.33
CA LEU A 96 -4.75 -3.96 -1.66
C LEU A 96 -5.02 -2.56 -2.24
N GLN A 97 -5.48 -1.61 -1.44
CA GLN A 97 -5.67 -0.22 -1.87
C GLN A 97 -4.35 0.48 -2.20
N LEU A 98 -3.26 0.14 -1.51
CA LEU A 98 -1.93 0.64 -1.82
C LEU A 98 -1.39 0.12 -3.17
N GLY A 99 -2.00 -0.92 -3.71
CA GLY A 99 -1.63 -1.52 -4.99
C GLY A 99 -0.92 -2.86 -4.90
N TYR A 100 -0.84 -3.46 -3.70
CA TYR A 100 -0.37 -4.83 -3.57
C TYR A 100 -1.38 -5.81 -4.19
N GLU A 101 -0.88 -6.86 -4.81
CA GLU A 101 -1.71 -7.97 -5.29
C GLU A 101 -1.97 -8.97 -4.16
N ILE A 102 -3.04 -9.78 -4.29
CA ILE A 102 -3.44 -10.71 -3.24
C ILE A 102 -2.36 -11.72 -2.92
N GLU A 103 -1.67 -12.22 -3.93
CA GLU A 103 -0.54 -13.15 -3.79
C GLU A 103 0.63 -12.49 -3.03
N GLN A 104 0.90 -11.21 -3.30
CA GLN A 104 1.95 -10.46 -2.61
C GLN A 104 1.62 -10.21 -1.14
N VAL A 105 0.33 -10.04 -0.83
CA VAL A 105 -0.14 -9.89 0.56
C VAL A 105 -0.05 -11.21 1.32
N GLN A 106 -0.38 -12.32 0.67
CA GLN A 106 -0.40 -13.64 1.29
C GLN A 106 0.98 -14.31 1.35
N GLU A 107 1.75 -14.24 0.28
CA GLU A 107 3.00 -14.96 0.10
C GLU A 107 4.26 -14.09 0.21
N GLY A 108 4.08 -12.77 0.21
CA GLY A 108 5.18 -11.80 0.15
C GLY A 108 5.77 -11.66 -1.25
N PHE A 109 6.69 -10.70 -1.41
CA PHE A 109 7.40 -10.51 -2.67
C PHE A 109 8.49 -11.56 -2.86
N ASN A 110 8.48 -12.19 -4.05
CA ASN A 110 9.54 -13.10 -4.54
C ASN A 110 9.72 -14.44 -3.80
N GLY A 111 8.76 -14.89 -2.99
CA GLY A 111 8.81 -16.21 -2.35
C GLY A 111 10.10 -16.48 -1.52
N ARG A 112 10.88 -15.46 -1.23
CA ARG A 112 12.11 -15.56 -0.43
C ARG A 112 11.78 -15.63 1.05
N HIS A 113 11.19 -16.74 1.43
CA HIS A 113 11.04 -17.08 2.84
C HIS A 113 12.36 -17.60 3.37
N ASN A 114 12.90 -16.93 4.37
CA ASN A 114 13.96 -17.51 5.16
C ASN A 114 13.35 -18.73 5.86
N SER A 115 13.86 -19.94 5.61
CA SER A 115 13.35 -21.20 6.19
C SER A 115 13.32 -21.21 7.73
N ARG A 116 13.90 -20.21 8.37
CA ARG A 116 13.94 -19.99 9.84
C ARG A 116 12.89 -19.01 10.34
N GLU A 117 12.10 -18.38 9.45
CA GLU A 117 11.05 -17.46 9.88
C GLU A 117 9.79 -18.21 10.29
N THR A 118 9.12 -17.70 11.34
CA THR A 118 7.82 -18.21 11.77
C THR A 118 6.77 -17.94 10.70
N GLU A 119 5.71 -18.77 10.63
CA GLU A 119 4.61 -18.60 9.66
C GLU A 119 4.02 -17.18 9.67
N GLU A 120 3.93 -16.54 10.86
CA GLU A 120 3.48 -15.14 10.97
C GLU A 120 4.39 -14.13 10.26
N LYS A 121 5.68 -14.44 10.12
CA LYS A 121 6.64 -13.58 9.40
C LYS A 121 6.62 -13.81 7.91
N LYS A 122 6.19 -14.98 7.46
CA LYS A 122 6.10 -15.34 6.05
C LYS A 122 4.99 -14.60 5.31
N CYS A 123 3.91 -14.24 6.02
CA CYS A 123 2.73 -13.57 5.45
C CYS A 123 2.87 -12.04 5.41
N ARG A 124 4.06 -11.49 5.21
CA ARG A 124 4.29 -10.05 5.12
C ARG A 124 4.64 -9.66 3.70
N PRO A 125 4.07 -8.56 3.16
CA PRO A 125 4.38 -8.13 1.82
C PRO A 125 5.87 -7.74 1.68
N CYS A 126 6.48 -7.19 2.74
CA CYS A 126 7.91 -6.88 2.77
C CYS A 126 8.43 -6.88 4.21
N SER A 127 9.77 -6.91 4.37
CA SER A 127 10.39 -6.75 5.68
C SER A 127 10.49 -5.28 6.09
N VAL A 128 10.63 -5.03 7.40
CA VAL A 128 10.85 -3.68 7.94
C VAL A 128 12.18 -3.10 7.47
N GLU A 129 13.18 -3.95 7.24
CA GLU A 129 14.49 -3.56 6.72
C GLU A 129 14.37 -3.00 5.31
N VAL A 130 13.52 -3.56 4.45
CA VAL A 130 13.25 -3.04 3.11
C VAL A 130 12.63 -1.64 3.18
N LEU A 131 11.67 -1.41 4.09
CA LEU A 131 11.09 -0.07 4.28
C LEU A 131 12.10 0.94 4.83
N ARG A 132 13.02 0.50 5.68
CA ARG A 132 14.09 1.36 6.18
C ARG A 132 15.07 1.73 5.08
N ASP A 133 15.51 0.76 4.29
CA ASP A 133 16.43 0.97 3.16
C ASP A 133 15.81 1.91 2.11
N GLU A 134 14.52 1.79 1.86
CA GLU A 134 13.76 2.72 1.02
C GLU A 134 13.80 4.14 1.57
N LEU A 135 13.44 4.30 2.85
CA LEU A 135 13.37 5.61 3.50
C LEU A 135 14.74 6.32 3.55
N GLU A 136 15.81 5.58 3.79
CA GLU A 136 17.17 6.12 3.86
C GLU A 136 17.70 6.59 2.50
N ARG A 137 17.12 6.10 1.39
CA ARG A 137 17.55 6.40 0.01
C ARG A 137 16.67 7.38 -0.73
N ILE A 138 15.65 7.93 -0.07
CA ILE A 138 14.79 8.94 -0.68
C ILE A 138 15.61 10.21 -0.93
N ASP A 139 15.52 10.74 -2.16
CA ASP A 139 16.06 12.06 -2.48
C ASP A 139 15.21 13.16 -1.82
N LEU A 140 15.81 13.89 -0.88
CA LEU A 140 15.13 14.94 -0.13
C LEU A 140 14.58 16.07 -1.01
N THR A 141 15.23 16.35 -2.14
CA THR A 141 14.75 17.37 -3.09
C THR A 141 13.44 16.96 -3.71
N SER A 142 13.29 15.66 -4.02
CA SER A 142 12.04 15.12 -4.57
C SER A 142 10.90 15.09 -3.54
N LEU A 143 11.19 14.98 -2.25
CA LEU A 143 10.18 15.13 -1.19
C LEU A 143 9.62 16.55 -1.12
N GLU A 144 10.45 17.59 -1.31
CA GLU A 144 9.96 18.96 -1.38
C GLU A 144 9.03 19.16 -2.60
N GLU A 145 9.36 18.55 -3.72
CA GLU A 145 8.49 18.57 -4.90
C GLU A 145 7.15 17.86 -4.63
N PHE A 146 7.19 16.68 -4.00
CA PHE A 146 6.00 15.97 -3.55
C PHE A 146 5.10 16.85 -2.67
N ARG A 147 5.68 17.49 -1.66
CA ARG A 147 4.95 18.41 -0.78
C ARG A 147 4.26 19.53 -1.56
N LYS A 148 4.96 20.17 -2.51
CA LYS A 148 4.40 21.21 -3.37
C LYS A 148 3.23 20.72 -4.22
N ARG A 149 3.35 19.50 -4.79
CA ARG A 149 2.26 18.90 -5.58
C ARG A 149 1.04 18.61 -4.72
N CYS A 150 1.18 18.05 -3.54
CA CYS A 150 0.07 17.85 -2.62
C CYS A 150 -0.64 19.16 -2.27
N VAL A 151 0.11 20.22 -1.96
CA VAL A 151 -0.46 21.53 -1.67
C VAL A 151 -1.20 22.09 -2.88
N ALA A 152 -0.63 22.01 -4.07
CA ALA A 152 -1.28 22.48 -5.30
C ALA A 152 -2.60 21.74 -5.56
N GLN A 153 -2.63 20.41 -5.41
CA GLN A 153 -3.84 19.61 -5.58
C GLN A 153 -4.94 19.97 -4.59
N LEU A 154 -4.59 20.30 -3.33
CA LEU A 154 -5.58 20.77 -2.35
C LEU A 154 -6.16 22.11 -2.75
N PHE A 155 -5.33 23.09 -3.18
CA PHE A 155 -5.80 24.38 -3.65
C PHE A 155 -6.69 24.27 -4.88
N GLU A 156 -6.36 23.43 -5.87
CA GLU A 156 -7.19 23.19 -7.05
C GLU A 156 -8.57 22.64 -6.71
N ARG A 157 -8.70 21.92 -5.59
CA ARG A 157 -9.96 21.39 -5.08
C ARG A 157 -10.70 22.35 -4.16
N GLY A 158 -10.14 23.52 -3.86
CA GLY A 158 -10.74 24.52 -2.98
C GLY A 158 -10.66 24.18 -1.48
N LEU A 159 -9.66 23.41 -1.09
CA LEU A 159 -9.36 23.01 0.29
C LEU A 159 -8.21 23.84 0.88
#